data_e01935106278f28b10b33efa2d6a5d6f
#
_entry.id   e01935106278f28b10b33efa2d6a5d6f
#
_cell.length_a   1.000
_cell.length_b   1.000
_cell.length_c   1.000
_cell.angle_alpha   90.00
_cell.angle_beta   90.00
_cell.angle_gamma   90.00
#
_symmetry.space_group_name_H-M   'P 1'
#
loop_
_entity.id
_entity.type
_entity.pdbx_description
1 polymer ?
#
loop_
_entity_poly.entity_id
_entity_poly.type
_entity_poly.pdbx_seq_one_letter_code
_entity_poly.pdbx_strand_id
1 'polypeptide(L)'
;METDEIFGLTKDDKLYKCDINSIIKVLLMIDEYLENDIERLFRAKDYLISPLNTPEIFLQGKYFLTQQQHNIKDAIINGIQENFGKEIYGITGTAGTGKTLLLFDLIRTISKNDRCCVIHCGVLCGGHEILNVKMNNVSIFSIKEIDEGIINNYDYIFVDEMHRIWPEDFDMIIKSANSNNKQLICSYDFKQVLSTSELKRNIPQKMKKYDNYKEYKLTDKIRTNKELMRFILNMQNINKKNDGYYT
;
A
#
# COMPACT_ATOMS: atom_id res chain seq x y z
N MET A 1 -3.16 -34.21 30.15
CA MET A 1 -2.31 -33.01 30.16
C MET A 1 -1.68 -32.92 28.77
N GLU A 2 -2.27 -32.12 27.89
CA GLU A 2 -1.62 -31.82 26.64
C GLU A 2 -0.41 -30.94 26.93
N THR A 3 0.76 -31.43 26.56
CA THR A 3 1.99 -30.63 26.63
C THR A 3 1.97 -29.72 25.44
N ASP A 4 1.74 -28.42 25.63
CA ASP A 4 1.90 -27.40 24.61
C ASP A 4 3.36 -27.36 24.17
N GLU A 5 3.65 -28.00 23.03
CA GLU A 5 4.97 -27.97 22.43
C GLU A 5 5.16 -26.68 21.66
N ILE A 6 6.24 -25.94 21.96
CA ILE A 6 6.58 -24.69 21.29
C ILE A 6 7.62 -24.98 20.22
N PHE A 7 7.37 -24.47 18.99
CA PHE A 7 8.26 -24.62 17.85
C PHE A 7 8.74 -23.25 17.39
N GLY A 8 10.03 -23.16 17.07
CA GLY A 8 10.64 -22.03 16.40
C GLY A 8 10.83 -22.31 14.92
N LEU A 9 10.87 -21.27 14.10
CA LEU A 9 11.14 -21.33 12.67
C LEU A 9 12.55 -20.78 12.40
N THR A 10 13.38 -21.54 11.67
CA THR A 10 14.68 -21.06 11.21
C THR A 10 14.55 -20.17 9.96
N LYS A 11 15.61 -19.44 9.62
CA LYS A 11 15.67 -18.65 8.38
C LYS A 11 15.50 -19.49 7.09
N ASP A 12 15.70 -20.80 7.19
CA ASP A 12 15.56 -21.75 6.08
C ASP A 12 14.22 -22.51 6.15
N ASP A 13 13.22 -21.95 6.82
CA ASP A 13 11.86 -22.49 6.97
C ASP A 13 11.77 -23.88 7.62
N LYS A 14 12.74 -24.22 8.47
CA LYS A 14 12.72 -25.47 9.25
C LYS A 14 12.16 -25.24 10.64
N LEU A 15 11.21 -26.09 11.03
CA LEU A 15 10.68 -26.13 12.39
C LEU A 15 11.66 -26.87 13.32
N TYR A 16 11.89 -26.31 14.49
CA TYR A 16 12.63 -26.96 15.57
C TYR A 16 11.89 -26.80 16.89
N LYS A 17 12.01 -27.78 17.75
CA LYS A 17 11.38 -27.75 19.06
C LYS A 17 12.13 -26.77 19.96
N CYS A 18 11.41 -25.81 20.52
CA CYS A 18 11.96 -24.82 21.44
C CYS A 18 11.67 -25.19 22.88
N ASP A 19 12.67 -25.02 23.72
CA ASP A 19 12.51 -25.01 25.18
C ASP A 19 12.11 -23.59 25.63
N ILE A 20 11.11 -23.53 26.52
CA ILE A 20 10.59 -22.25 27.02
C ILE A 20 11.68 -21.41 27.74
N ASN A 21 12.63 -22.06 28.39
CA ASN A 21 13.75 -21.37 29.07
C ASN A 21 14.70 -20.72 28.05
N SER A 22 14.87 -21.32 26.88
CA SER A 22 15.64 -20.74 25.78
C SER A 22 14.97 -19.50 25.22
N ILE A 23 13.65 -19.53 25.11
CA ILE A 23 12.86 -18.36 24.68
C ILE A 23 12.94 -17.25 25.72
N ILE A 24 12.77 -17.58 27.00
CA ILE A 24 12.90 -16.60 28.10
C ILE A 24 14.30 -15.99 28.13
N LYS A 25 15.37 -16.76 27.92
CA LYS A 25 16.73 -16.21 27.82
C LYS A 25 16.89 -15.25 26.67
N VAL A 26 16.35 -15.56 25.48
CA VAL A 26 16.39 -14.66 24.33
C VAL A 26 15.60 -13.40 24.60
N LEU A 27 14.41 -13.51 25.22
CA LEU A 27 13.58 -12.36 25.59
C LEU A 27 14.28 -11.47 26.63
N LEU A 28 14.94 -12.07 27.64
CA LEU A 28 15.70 -11.32 28.65
C LEU A 28 16.96 -10.65 28.04
N MET A 29 17.62 -11.28 27.06
CA MET A 29 18.71 -10.62 26.31
C MET A 29 18.22 -9.45 25.50
N ILE A 30 17.00 -9.53 24.92
CA ILE A 30 16.37 -8.41 24.23
C ILE A 30 16.04 -7.29 25.21
N ASP A 31 15.67 -7.58 26.44
CA ASP A 31 15.33 -6.60 27.48
C ASP A 31 16.55 -5.78 27.91
N GLU A 32 17.76 -6.36 27.97
CA GLU A 32 19.00 -5.63 28.22
C GLU A 32 19.32 -4.60 27.09
N TYR A 33 18.87 -4.85 25.86
CA TYR A 33 18.99 -3.89 24.74
C TYR A 33 17.85 -2.88 24.68
N LEU A 34 16.74 -3.13 25.37
CA LEU A 34 15.53 -2.29 25.36
C LEU A 34 15.54 -1.19 26.43
N GLU A 35 16.51 -1.17 27.34
CA GLU A 35 16.51 -0.28 28.50
C GLU A 35 16.56 1.22 28.16
N ASN A 36 16.80 1.62 26.90
CA ASN A 36 17.01 3.03 26.61
C ASN A 36 15.99 3.72 25.71
N ASP A 37 15.05 3.09 25.03
CA ASP A 37 14.04 3.86 24.29
C ASP A 37 12.92 3.04 23.64
N ILE A 38 12.09 2.34 24.42
CA ILE A 38 10.84 1.72 23.92
C ILE A 38 9.97 2.77 23.21
N GLU A 39 9.92 4.01 23.73
CA GLU A 39 9.20 5.12 23.10
C GLU A 39 9.76 5.46 21.70
N ARG A 40 11.07 5.33 21.52
CA ARG A 40 11.73 5.60 20.23
C ARG A 40 11.50 4.48 19.22
N LEU A 41 11.47 3.23 19.69
CA LEU A 41 11.21 2.04 18.86
C LEU A 41 9.77 1.99 18.34
N PHE A 42 8.81 2.55 19.09
CA PHE A 42 7.38 2.51 18.76
C PHE A 42 6.78 3.86 18.39
N ARG A 43 7.57 4.82 17.91
CA ARG A 43 7.00 6.07 17.39
C ARG A 43 6.17 5.77 16.16
N ALA A 44 4.86 5.95 16.27
CA ALA A 44 3.93 5.73 15.16
C ALA A 44 4.35 6.47 13.87
N LYS A 45 4.97 7.65 13.98
CA LYS A 45 5.48 8.42 12.84
C LYS A 45 6.58 7.70 12.05
N ASP A 46 7.33 6.81 12.70
CA ASP A 46 8.45 6.10 12.07
C ASP A 46 7.97 4.90 11.24
N TYR A 47 6.72 4.47 11.46
CA TYR A 47 6.07 3.37 10.74
C TYR A 47 4.92 3.80 9.83
N LEU A 48 4.38 5.00 10.07
CA LEU A 48 3.36 5.62 9.22
C LEU A 48 4.02 6.36 8.06
N ILE A 49 4.64 5.60 7.19
CA ILE A 49 5.34 6.16 6.05
C ILE A 49 4.40 6.50 4.90
N SER A 50 4.84 7.44 4.09
CA SER A 50 4.27 7.70 2.77
C SER A 50 5.38 7.45 1.73
N PRO A 51 5.15 6.61 0.71
CA PRO A 51 6.16 6.36 -0.32
C PRO A 51 6.71 7.65 -0.94
N LEU A 52 5.85 8.66 -1.05
CA LEU A 52 6.18 9.94 -1.68
C LEU A 52 6.85 10.95 -0.73
N ASN A 53 6.57 10.86 0.58
CA ASN A 53 7.17 11.78 1.56
C ASN A 53 8.45 11.21 2.19
N THR A 54 8.57 9.89 2.25
CA THR A 54 9.73 9.18 2.84
C THR A 54 10.17 8.03 1.93
N PRO A 55 10.54 8.33 0.66
CA PRO A 55 10.83 7.29 -0.34
C PRO A 55 11.99 6.38 0.05
N GLU A 56 12.99 6.88 0.78
CA GLU A 56 14.12 6.07 1.23
C GLU A 56 13.70 5.01 2.24
N ILE A 57 12.83 5.34 3.18
CA ILE A 57 12.30 4.41 4.19
C ILE A 57 11.43 3.37 3.50
N PHE A 58 10.60 3.80 2.53
CA PHE A 58 9.80 2.90 1.70
C PHE A 58 10.68 1.91 0.93
N LEU A 59 11.73 2.37 0.26
CA LEU A 59 12.65 1.54 -0.51
C LEU A 59 13.39 0.51 0.37
N GLN A 60 13.69 0.87 1.63
CA GLN A 60 14.28 -0.05 2.61
C GLN A 60 13.28 -1.11 3.13
N GLY A 61 11.98 -0.97 2.82
CA GLY A 61 10.94 -1.86 3.30
C GLY A 61 10.60 -1.69 4.79
N LYS A 62 10.96 -0.57 5.37
CA LYS A 62 10.72 -0.26 6.78
C LYS A 62 9.33 0.34 6.99
N TYR A 63 8.29 -0.43 6.70
CA TYR A 63 6.89 -0.07 6.90
C TYR A 63 6.05 -1.32 7.09
N PHE A 64 4.84 -1.12 7.61
CA PHE A 64 3.87 -2.18 7.77
C PHE A 64 2.61 -1.88 6.96
N LEU A 65 2.07 -2.90 6.33
CA LEU A 65 0.73 -2.88 5.80
C LEU A 65 -0.24 -3.32 6.91
N THR A 66 -1.44 -2.75 6.95
CA THR A 66 -2.51 -3.28 7.80
C THR A 66 -2.96 -4.65 7.29
N GLN A 67 -3.66 -5.41 8.13
CA GLN A 67 -4.23 -6.70 7.71
C GLN A 67 -5.15 -6.54 6.49
N GLN A 68 -5.94 -5.46 6.45
CA GLN A 68 -6.79 -5.16 5.32
C GLN A 68 -6.01 -4.92 4.04
N GLN A 69 -4.90 -4.17 4.13
CA GLN A 69 -4.02 -3.93 2.98
C GLN A 69 -3.34 -5.22 2.49
N HIS A 70 -2.88 -6.08 3.41
CA HIS A 70 -2.34 -7.40 3.06
C HIS A 70 -3.36 -8.24 2.32
N ASN A 71 -4.59 -8.37 2.85
CA ASN A 71 -5.64 -9.15 2.23
C ASN A 71 -5.98 -8.65 0.82
N ILE A 72 -6.02 -7.32 0.62
CA ILE A 72 -6.28 -6.73 -0.70
C ILE A 72 -5.10 -6.98 -1.64
N LYS A 73 -3.86 -6.82 -1.17
CA LYS A 73 -2.68 -7.12 -1.95
C LYS A 73 -2.70 -8.56 -2.45
N ASP A 74 -2.92 -9.52 -1.57
CA ASP A 74 -2.94 -10.94 -1.90
C ASP A 74 -4.07 -11.27 -2.88
N ALA A 75 -5.26 -10.67 -2.69
CA ALA A 75 -6.37 -10.85 -3.61
C ALA A 75 -6.06 -10.30 -5.01
N ILE A 76 -5.39 -9.15 -5.12
CA ILE A 76 -4.97 -8.58 -6.41
C ILE A 76 -3.90 -9.46 -7.06
N ILE A 77 -2.86 -9.85 -6.33
CA ILE A 77 -1.76 -10.68 -6.87
C ILE A 77 -2.29 -12.04 -7.35
N ASN A 78 -3.14 -12.71 -6.56
CA ASN A 78 -3.75 -13.98 -6.96
C ASN A 78 -4.65 -13.79 -8.19
N GLY A 79 -5.47 -12.73 -8.20
CA GLY A 79 -6.32 -12.44 -9.35
C GLY A 79 -5.53 -12.16 -10.65
N ILE A 80 -4.39 -11.49 -10.54
CA ILE A 80 -3.47 -11.27 -11.66
C ILE A 80 -2.90 -12.60 -12.17
N GLN A 81 -2.50 -13.51 -11.28
CA GLN A 81 -1.97 -14.82 -11.66
C GLN A 81 -2.99 -15.68 -12.40
N GLU A 82 -4.26 -15.59 -11.98
CA GLU A 82 -5.35 -16.34 -12.60
C GLU A 82 -5.83 -15.72 -13.92
N ASN A 83 -5.87 -14.38 -14.00
CA ASN A 83 -6.57 -13.62 -15.05
C ASN A 83 -5.75 -12.44 -15.59
N PHE A 84 -4.47 -12.64 -15.85
CA PHE A 84 -3.58 -11.57 -16.31
C PHE A 84 -4.14 -10.78 -17.52
N GLY A 85 -4.18 -9.47 -17.40
CA GLY A 85 -4.66 -8.54 -18.43
C GLY A 85 -6.16 -8.55 -18.68
N LYS A 86 -6.93 -9.39 -18.00
CA LYS A 86 -8.39 -9.49 -18.18
C LYS A 86 -9.18 -8.68 -17.18
N GLU A 87 -8.58 -8.26 -16.09
CA GLU A 87 -9.26 -7.57 -15.00
C GLU A 87 -8.64 -6.20 -14.75
N ILE A 88 -9.49 -5.27 -14.30
CA ILE A 88 -9.10 -3.94 -13.87
C ILE A 88 -9.31 -3.88 -12.36
N TYR A 89 -8.26 -3.57 -11.61
CA TYR A 89 -8.31 -3.49 -10.15
C TYR A 89 -8.35 -2.04 -9.68
N GLY A 90 -9.37 -1.70 -8.87
CA GLY A 90 -9.52 -0.40 -8.25
C GLY A 90 -9.32 -0.45 -6.73
N ILE A 91 -8.37 0.30 -6.20
CA ILE A 91 -8.14 0.49 -4.77
C ILE A 91 -8.81 1.79 -4.35
N THR A 92 -9.88 1.71 -3.55
CA THR A 92 -10.64 2.86 -3.12
C THR A 92 -10.53 3.08 -1.62
N GLY A 93 -10.80 4.30 -1.17
CA GLY A 93 -10.80 4.63 0.25
C GLY A 93 -10.68 6.13 0.47
N THR A 94 -11.03 6.59 1.67
CA THR A 94 -10.91 8.01 2.03
C THR A 94 -9.44 8.42 2.24
N ALA A 95 -9.21 9.72 2.39
CA ALA A 95 -7.88 10.23 2.73
C ALA A 95 -7.31 9.54 3.98
N GLY A 96 -6.03 9.19 3.92
CA GLY A 96 -5.33 8.58 5.06
C GLY A 96 -5.54 7.08 5.25
N THR A 97 -6.23 6.38 4.33
CA THR A 97 -6.37 4.91 4.38
C THR A 97 -5.17 4.16 3.78
N GLY A 98 -4.18 4.86 3.23
CA GLY A 98 -2.96 4.25 2.70
C GLY A 98 -3.09 3.67 1.29
N LYS A 99 -3.99 4.20 0.45
CA LYS A 99 -4.14 3.79 -0.96
C LYS A 99 -2.82 3.84 -1.72
N THR A 100 -2.14 4.98 -1.68
CA THR A 100 -0.84 5.19 -2.33
C THR A 100 0.23 4.23 -1.78
N LEU A 101 0.24 3.97 -0.46
CA LEU A 101 1.18 3.00 0.12
C LEU A 101 0.94 1.59 -0.43
N LEU A 102 -0.31 1.13 -0.46
CA LEU A 102 -0.66 -0.17 -1.00
C LEU A 102 -0.36 -0.26 -2.51
N LEU A 103 -0.67 0.80 -3.28
CA LEU A 103 -0.37 0.85 -4.72
C LEU A 103 1.14 0.72 -4.97
N PHE A 104 1.97 1.49 -4.26
CA PHE A 104 3.43 1.43 -4.41
C PHE A 104 4.02 0.12 -3.86
N ASP A 105 3.41 -0.51 -2.87
CA ASP A 105 3.83 -1.83 -2.40
C ASP A 105 3.55 -2.93 -3.44
N LEU A 106 2.41 -2.85 -4.15
CA LEU A 106 2.12 -3.71 -5.31
C LEU A 106 3.15 -3.47 -6.43
N ILE A 107 3.43 -2.21 -6.78
CA ILE A 107 4.45 -1.85 -7.77
C ILE A 107 5.80 -2.46 -7.38
N ARG A 108 6.23 -2.31 -6.11
CA ARG A 108 7.49 -2.87 -5.61
C ARG A 108 7.53 -4.39 -5.69
N THR A 109 6.40 -5.05 -5.53
CA THR A 109 6.30 -6.51 -5.61
C THR A 109 6.40 -6.98 -7.07
N ILE A 110 5.67 -6.34 -7.96
CA ILE A 110 5.53 -6.73 -9.37
C ILE A 110 6.77 -6.33 -10.18
N SER A 111 7.33 -5.15 -9.91
CA SER A 111 8.50 -4.64 -10.63
C SER A 111 9.78 -5.45 -10.46
N LYS A 112 9.79 -6.45 -9.58
CA LYS A 112 10.93 -7.38 -9.46
C LYS A 112 11.17 -8.16 -10.76
N ASN A 113 10.10 -8.46 -11.49
CA ASN A 113 10.14 -9.31 -12.69
C ASN A 113 9.58 -8.60 -13.93
N ASP A 114 8.69 -7.62 -13.77
CA ASP A 114 7.90 -7.05 -14.85
C ASP A 114 8.07 -5.52 -14.94
N ARG A 115 7.83 -4.95 -16.13
CA ARG A 115 7.93 -3.52 -16.37
C ARG A 115 6.64 -2.82 -15.98
N CYS A 116 6.74 -1.84 -15.10
CA CYS A 116 5.62 -1.09 -14.54
C CYS A 116 5.63 0.36 -15.01
N CYS A 117 4.54 0.79 -15.67
CA CYS A 117 4.23 2.19 -15.94
C CYS A 117 3.38 2.73 -14.78
N VAL A 118 3.84 3.77 -14.11
CA VAL A 118 3.10 4.42 -13.03
C VAL A 118 2.69 5.81 -13.50
N ILE A 119 1.40 6.06 -13.54
CA ILE A 119 0.81 7.33 -13.99
C ILE A 119 0.23 8.03 -12.76
N HIS A 120 0.74 9.21 -12.43
CA HIS A 120 0.18 10.04 -11.38
C HIS A 120 -0.70 11.13 -11.96
N CYS A 121 -1.97 11.18 -11.54
CA CYS A 121 -2.95 12.15 -12.06
C CYS A 121 -2.91 13.51 -11.33
N GLY A 122 -1.92 13.72 -10.47
CA GLY A 122 -1.63 14.99 -9.79
C GLY A 122 -0.33 15.62 -10.25
N VAL A 123 0.23 16.47 -9.40
CA VAL A 123 1.56 17.05 -9.59
C VAL A 123 2.61 16.10 -9.04
N LEU A 124 3.62 15.78 -9.84
CA LEU A 124 4.77 15.00 -9.38
C LEU A 124 5.55 15.79 -8.32
N CYS A 125 6.08 15.08 -7.34
CA CYS A 125 6.92 15.65 -6.28
C CYS A 125 8.26 14.91 -6.24
N GLY A 126 9.23 15.44 -5.47
CA GLY A 126 10.56 14.84 -5.34
C GLY A 126 10.56 13.36 -4.93
N GLY A 127 9.54 12.92 -4.20
CA GLY A 127 9.38 11.50 -3.88
C GLY A 127 9.16 10.62 -5.11
N HIS A 128 8.39 11.09 -6.10
CA HIS A 128 8.21 10.39 -7.36
C HIS A 128 9.53 10.29 -8.14
N GLU A 129 10.32 11.36 -8.17
CA GLU A 129 11.63 11.39 -8.84
C GLU A 129 12.60 10.39 -8.22
N ILE A 130 12.66 10.35 -6.87
CA ILE A 130 13.51 9.40 -6.15
C ILE A 130 13.08 7.95 -6.43
N LEU A 131 11.78 7.66 -6.39
CA LEU A 131 11.27 6.31 -6.67
C LEU A 131 11.51 5.93 -8.13
N ASN A 132 11.31 6.86 -9.08
CA ASN A 132 11.56 6.64 -10.50
C ASN A 132 13.01 6.27 -10.81
N VAL A 133 13.96 6.87 -10.09
CA VAL A 133 15.41 6.59 -10.26
C VAL A 133 15.84 5.31 -9.55
N LYS A 134 15.27 5.03 -8.37
CA LYS A 134 15.77 3.95 -7.49
C LYS A 134 15.01 2.62 -7.62
N MET A 135 13.82 2.60 -8.21
CA MET A 135 13.07 1.35 -8.43
C MET A 135 13.41 0.78 -9.81
N ASN A 136 13.84 -0.47 -9.85
CA ASN A 136 14.08 -1.17 -11.10
C ASN A 136 12.76 -1.51 -11.79
N ASN A 137 12.75 -1.47 -13.14
CA ASN A 137 11.59 -1.79 -13.98
C ASN A 137 10.36 -0.90 -13.74
N VAL A 138 10.54 0.27 -13.14
CA VAL A 138 9.47 1.24 -12.86
C VAL A 138 9.78 2.53 -13.59
N SER A 139 8.78 3.08 -14.28
CA SER A 139 8.83 4.44 -14.80
C SER A 139 7.59 5.20 -14.35
N ILE A 140 7.80 6.37 -13.76
CA ILE A 140 6.74 7.21 -13.19
C ILE A 140 6.56 8.43 -14.07
N PHE A 141 5.33 8.66 -14.52
CA PHE A 141 4.96 9.75 -15.41
C PHE A 141 3.84 10.60 -14.80
N SER A 142 3.84 11.87 -15.14
CA SER A 142 2.63 12.68 -15.03
C SER A 142 1.64 12.26 -16.12
N ILE A 143 0.34 12.35 -15.84
CA ILE A 143 -0.71 12.07 -16.85
C ILE A 143 -0.55 12.94 -18.11
N LYS A 144 0.08 14.12 -18.00
CA LYS A 144 0.32 15.02 -19.14
C LYS A 144 1.43 14.56 -20.09
N GLU A 145 2.25 13.62 -19.65
CA GLU A 145 3.42 13.12 -20.39
C GLU A 145 3.15 11.78 -21.04
N ILE A 146 1.97 11.19 -20.79
CA ILE A 146 1.65 9.83 -21.20
C ILE A 146 0.89 9.80 -22.53
N ASP A 147 1.26 8.84 -23.37
CA ASP A 147 0.54 8.48 -24.59
C ASP A 147 0.47 6.95 -24.77
N GLU A 148 -0.29 6.50 -25.77
CA GLU A 148 -0.43 5.07 -26.08
C GLU A 148 0.94 4.41 -26.38
N GLY A 149 1.86 5.13 -27.03
CA GLY A 149 3.19 4.63 -27.40
C GLY A 149 4.06 4.34 -26.19
N ILE A 150 4.02 5.23 -25.19
CA ILE A 150 4.75 5.04 -23.92
C ILE A 150 4.16 3.84 -23.16
N ILE A 151 2.83 3.79 -22.99
CA ILE A 151 2.15 2.70 -22.28
C ILE A 151 2.48 1.35 -22.88
N ASN A 152 2.63 1.26 -24.20
CA ASN A 152 2.89 0.00 -24.90
C ASN A 152 4.21 -0.68 -24.52
N ASN A 153 5.15 0.05 -23.93
CA ASN A 153 6.44 -0.47 -23.51
C ASN A 153 6.41 -1.20 -22.16
N TYR A 154 5.27 -1.23 -21.47
CA TYR A 154 5.12 -1.79 -20.13
C TYR A 154 4.11 -2.93 -20.08
N ASP A 155 4.27 -3.82 -19.13
CA ASP A 155 3.41 -4.98 -18.92
C ASP A 155 2.26 -4.64 -17.95
N TYR A 156 2.55 -3.78 -16.97
CA TYR A 156 1.63 -3.30 -15.95
C TYR A 156 1.44 -1.80 -16.02
N ILE A 157 0.20 -1.36 -15.83
CA ILE A 157 -0.19 0.05 -15.75
C ILE A 157 -0.74 0.31 -14.35
N PHE A 158 -0.13 1.24 -13.64
CA PHE A 158 -0.60 1.72 -12.35
C PHE A 158 -1.03 3.17 -12.48
N VAL A 159 -2.20 3.52 -11.92
CA VAL A 159 -2.70 4.90 -11.97
C VAL A 159 -3.01 5.36 -10.55
N ASP A 160 -2.28 6.34 -10.05
CA ASP A 160 -2.54 6.95 -8.74
C ASP A 160 -3.40 8.23 -8.88
N GLU A 161 -4.29 8.47 -7.92
CA GLU A 161 -5.23 9.61 -7.90
C GLU A 161 -6.15 9.65 -9.14
N MET A 162 -6.59 8.50 -9.65
CA MET A 162 -7.33 8.37 -10.92
C MET A 162 -8.64 9.19 -10.98
N HIS A 163 -9.21 9.59 -9.84
CA HIS A 163 -10.40 10.47 -9.81
C HIS A 163 -10.15 11.85 -10.43
N ARG A 164 -8.89 12.26 -10.62
CA ARG A 164 -8.48 13.55 -11.19
C ARG A 164 -8.28 13.52 -12.70
N ILE A 165 -8.29 12.34 -13.32
CA ILE A 165 -8.03 12.16 -14.74
C ILE A 165 -9.13 12.79 -15.62
N TRP A 166 -8.76 13.25 -16.82
CA TRP A 166 -9.73 13.67 -17.81
C TRP A 166 -10.34 12.46 -18.51
N PRO A 167 -11.60 12.57 -19.01
CA PRO A 167 -12.26 11.45 -19.69
C PRO A 167 -11.50 10.90 -20.89
N GLU A 168 -10.85 11.76 -21.65
CA GLU A 168 -10.07 11.40 -22.83
C GLU A 168 -8.84 10.55 -22.47
N ASP A 169 -8.10 10.98 -21.43
CA ASP A 169 -6.93 10.25 -20.91
C ASP A 169 -7.36 8.92 -20.28
N PHE A 170 -8.51 8.93 -19.57
CA PHE A 170 -9.09 7.71 -19.02
C PHE A 170 -9.40 6.70 -20.11
N ASP A 171 -10.10 7.13 -21.17
CA ASP A 171 -10.50 6.26 -22.28
C ASP A 171 -9.26 5.72 -23.03
N MET A 172 -8.21 6.53 -23.18
CA MET A 172 -6.92 6.13 -23.74
C MET A 172 -6.26 5.02 -22.91
N ILE A 173 -6.17 5.20 -21.59
CA ILE A 173 -5.54 4.21 -20.70
C ILE A 173 -6.32 2.88 -20.72
N ILE A 174 -7.64 2.94 -20.61
CA ILE A 174 -8.49 1.74 -20.65
C ILE A 174 -8.35 1.01 -22.00
N LYS A 175 -8.37 1.76 -23.09
CA LYS A 175 -8.19 1.20 -24.43
C LYS A 175 -6.82 0.52 -24.55
N SER A 176 -5.75 1.18 -24.09
CA SER A 176 -4.39 0.63 -24.14
C SER A 176 -4.26 -0.64 -23.28
N ALA A 177 -4.89 -0.67 -22.11
CA ALA A 177 -4.90 -1.87 -21.24
C ALA A 177 -5.61 -3.03 -21.94
N ASN A 178 -6.83 -2.81 -22.45
CA ASN A 178 -7.65 -3.86 -23.06
C ASN A 178 -7.07 -4.37 -24.39
N SER A 179 -6.59 -3.45 -25.26
CA SER A 179 -6.10 -3.84 -26.59
C SER A 179 -4.79 -4.61 -26.56
N ASN A 180 -3.96 -4.39 -25.54
CA ASN A 180 -2.63 -4.98 -25.45
C ASN A 180 -2.53 -6.03 -24.32
N ASN A 181 -3.66 -6.44 -23.77
CA ASN A 181 -3.73 -7.42 -22.66
C ASN A 181 -2.83 -7.04 -21.49
N LYS A 182 -2.82 -5.76 -21.08
CA LYS A 182 -2.01 -5.22 -20.00
C LYS A 182 -2.80 -5.19 -18.71
N GLN A 183 -2.14 -5.44 -17.60
CA GLN A 183 -2.78 -5.39 -16.29
C GLN A 183 -2.90 -3.93 -15.82
N LEU A 184 -4.11 -3.53 -15.45
CA LEU A 184 -4.40 -2.18 -14.93
C LEU A 184 -4.79 -2.24 -13.46
N ILE A 185 -4.06 -1.48 -12.64
CA ILE A 185 -4.35 -1.29 -11.20
C ILE A 185 -4.42 0.22 -10.92
N CYS A 186 -5.49 0.69 -10.30
CA CYS A 186 -5.64 2.12 -10.02
C CYS A 186 -6.04 2.39 -8.57
N SER A 187 -5.66 3.58 -8.08
CA SER A 187 -6.11 4.11 -6.80
C SER A 187 -6.95 5.37 -7.01
N TYR A 188 -8.01 5.54 -6.20
CA TYR A 188 -8.83 6.75 -6.24
C TYR A 188 -9.65 6.95 -4.97
N ASP A 189 -10.10 8.20 -4.75
CA ASP A 189 -10.94 8.59 -3.62
C ASP A 189 -12.23 9.26 -4.12
N PHE A 190 -13.37 8.71 -3.76
CA PHE A 190 -14.67 9.29 -4.14
C PHE A 190 -15.00 10.60 -3.43
N LYS A 191 -14.35 10.85 -2.26
CA LYS A 191 -14.66 11.99 -1.40
C LYS A 191 -13.68 13.14 -1.59
N GLN A 192 -12.53 12.93 -2.21
CA GLN A 192 -11.53 13.96 -2.49
C GLN A 192 -11.73 14.64 -3.84
N VAL A 193 -12.96 15.01 -4.12
CA VAL A 193 -13.24 15.81 -5.31
C VAL A 193 -13.00 17.27 -4.94
N LEU A 194 -11.93 17.85 -5.50
CA LEU A 194 -11.48 19.20 -5.18
C LEU A 194 -12.21 20.28 -5.99
N SER A 195 -12.90 19.88 -7.06
CA SER A 195 -13.58 20.83 -7.94
C SER A 195 -14.89 20.30 -8.52
N THR A 196 -15.79 21.22 -8.88
CA THR A 196 -17.04 20.89 -9.57
C THR A 196 -16.80 20.22 -10.93
N SER A 197 -15.65 20.47 -11.57
CA SER A 197 -15.26 19.83 -12.82
C SER A 197 -14.89 18.35 -12.62
N GLU A 198 -14.24 18.00 -11.51
CA GLU A 198 -13.92 16.60 -11.16
C GLU A 198 -15.21 15.81 -10.86
N LEU A 199 -16.18 16.42 -10.20
CA LEU A 199 -17.52 15.84 -9.98
C LEU A 199 -18.20 15.47 -11.31
N LYS A 200 -18.11 16.35 -12.30
CA LYS A 200 -18.72 16.14 -13.63
C LYS A 200 -18.06 15.02 -14.44
N ARG A 201 -16.77 14.75 -14.22
CA ARG A 201 -16.02 13.69 -14.93
C ARG A 201 -16.49 12.29 -14.57
N ASN A 202 -16.93 12.10 -13.32
CA ASN A 202 -17.55 10.88 -12.79
C ASN A 202 -16.80 9.58 -13.12
N ILE A 203 -15.48 9.61 -13.05
CA ILE A 203 -14.59 8.49 -13.38
C ILE A 203 -14.93 7.22 -12.59
N PRO A 204 -15.21 7.30 -11.26
CA PRO A 204 -15.56 6.11 -10.48
C PRO A 204 -16.81 5.39 -11.01
N GLN A 205 -17.81 6.11 -11.50
CA GLN A 205 -19.00 5.48 -12.10
C GLN A 205 -18.71 4.92 -13.51
N LYS A 206 -17.80 5.55 -14.25
CA LYS A 206 -17.33 4.99 -15.53
C LYS A 206 -16.63 3.65 -15.32
N MET A 207 -15.77 3.54 -14.28
CA MET A 207 -15.07 2.30 -13.93
C MET A 207 -16.05 1.16 -13.66
N LYS A 208 -17.12 1.42 -12.91
CA LYS A 208 -18.14 0.42 -12.56
C LYS A 208 -18.96 -0.11 -13.73
N LYS A 209 -18.84 0.48 -14.92
CA LYS A 209 -19.49 -0.01 -16.15
C LYS A 209 -18.72 -1.12 -16.85
N TYR A 210 -17.48 -1.37 -16.44
CA TYR A 210 -16.69 -2.44 -17.01
C TYR A 210 -16.93 -3.73 -16.24
N ASP A 211 -17.38 -4.78 -16.92
CA ASP A 211 -17.71 -6.08 -16.30
C ASP A 211 -16.48 -6.76 -15.66
N ASN A 212 -15.29 -6.43 -16.15
CA ASN A 212 -14.01 -6.94 -15.64
C ASN A 212 -13.39 -6.05 -14.56
N TYR A 213 -14.12 -5.09 -13.99
CA TYR A 213 -13.65 -4.22 -12.94
C TYR A 213 -13.89 -4.81 -11.55
N LYS A 214 -12.84 -4.93 -10.74
CA LYS A 214 -12.88 -5.35 -9.34
C LYS A 214 -12.48 -4.21 -8.41
N GLU A 215 -13.38 -3.87 -7.47
CA GLU A 215 -13.15 -2.79 -6.50
C GLU A 215 -12.76 -3.35 -5.13
N TYR A 216 -11.66 -2.85 -4.58
CA TYR A 216 -11.21 -3.11 -3.22
C TYR A 216 -11.24 -1.83 -2.40
N LYS A 217 -11.97 -1.85 -1.29
CA LYS A 217 -12.17 -0.66 -0.46
C LYS A 217 -11.35 -0.72 0.81
N LEU A 218 -10.49 0.27 1.02
CA LEU A 218 -9.81 0.52 2.28
C LEU A 218 -10.70 1.37 3.20
N THR A 219 -10.97 0.86 4.38
CA THR A 219 -11.81 1.50 5.40
C THR A 219 -11.00 2.01 6.58
N ASP A 220 -9.88 1.35 6.89
CA ASP A 220 -9.06 1.64 8.05
C ASP A 220 -8.24 2.91 7.81
N LYS A 221 -8.44 3.90 8.66
CA LYS A 221 -7.66 5.14 8.60
C LYS A 221 -6.34 4.95 9.34
N ILE A 222 -5.24 4.82 8.61
CA ILE A 222 -3.91 4.61 9.17
C ILE A 222 -3.40 5.87 9.87
N ARG A 223 -3.64 7.07 9.30
CA ARG A 223 -3.18 8.36 9.87
C ARG A 223 -3.94 8.80 11.11
N THR A 224 -5.06 8.16 11.42
CA THR A 224 -5.88 8.43 12.60
C THR A 224 -6.31 7.13 13.26
N ASN A 225 -5.42 6.13 13.31
CA ASN A 225 -5.78 4.85 13.91
C ASN A 225 -5.91 5.02 15.42
N LYS A 226 -7.17 5.18 15.88
CA LYS A 226 -7.53 5.26 17.30
C LYS A 226 -7.06 4.02 18.06
N GLU A 227 -6.97 2.87 17.41
CA GLU A 227 -6.52 1.62 18.03
C GLU A 227 -5.01 1.61 18.23
N LEU A 228 -4.23 2.03 17.22
CA LEU A 228 -2.77 2.19 17.36
C LEU A 228 -2.45 3.28 18.39
N MET A 229 -3.15 4.42 18.36
CA MET A 229 -3.01 5.45 19.39
C MET A 229 -3.44 4.94 20.78
N ARG A 230 -4.52 4.16 20.89
CA ARG A 230 -4.91 3.50 22.14
C ARG A 230 -3.84 2.49 22.61
N PHE A 231 -3.31 1.69 21.70
CA PHE A 231 -2.25 0.74 22.00
C PHE A 231 -1.00 1.46 22.51
N ILE A 232 -0.54 2.50 21.82
CA ILE A 232 0.62 3.31 22.22
C ILE A 232 0.35 4.01 23.56
N LEU A 233 -0.83 4.64 23.72
CA LEU A 233 -1.21 5.31 24.96
C LEU A 233 -1.36 4.30 26.14
N ASN A 234 -1.86 3.11 25.88
CA ASN A 234 -1.95 2.05 26.89
C ASN A 234 -0.57 1.53 27.28
N MET A 235 0.35 1.39 26.34
CA MET A 235 1.74 1.04 26.62
C MET A 235 2.48 2.13 27.41
N GLN A 236 2.23 3.40 27.09
CA GLN A 236 2.85 4.54 27.77
C GLN A 236 2.21 4.88 29.13
N ASN A 237 0.96 4.49 29.38
CA ASN A 237 0.18 4.82 30.57
C ASN A 237 -0.45 3.59 31.24
N ILE A 238 0.34 2.56 31.51
CA ILE A 238 -0.13 1.36 32.23
C ILE A 238 -0.76 1.71 33.59
N ASN A 239 -0.51 2.90 34.15
CA ASN A 239 -0.98 3.35 35.45
C ASN A 239 -1.96 4.54 35.45
N LYS A 240 -2.39 5.07 34.30
CA LYS A 240 -3.40 6.15 34.27
C LYS A 240 -4.78 5.60 33.95
N LYS A 241 -5.66 5.59 34.96
CA LYS A 241 -7.10 5.41 34.81
C LYS A 241 -7.67 6.38 33.78
N ASN A 242 -8.60 5.85 32.97
CA ASN A 242 -9.37 6.56 31.96
C ASN A 242 -9.95 7.87 32.49
N ASP A 243 -9.35 8.99 32.21
CA ASP A 243 -9.99 10.28 32.23
C ASP A 243 -10.30 10.68 30.81
N GLY A 244 -11.60 10.88 30.56
CA GLY A 244 -12.21 11.04 29.26
C GLY A 244 -11.70 12.24 28.48
N TYR A 245 -10.92 11.96 27.47
CA TYR A 245 -10.61 12.89 26.40
C TYR A 245 -10.89 12.22 25.05
N TYR A 246 -12.17 12.18 24.69
CA TYR A 246 -12.60 11.97 23.30
C TYR A 246 -13.99 12.57 23.13
N THR A 247 -14.06 13.84 22.80
CA THR A 247 -15.17 14.45 22.05
C THR A 247 -14.70 14.75 20.65
#